data_aeef191ec762684b7976866c225b4b8b
#
_entry.id   aeef191ec762684b7976866c225b4b8b
#
_cell.length_a   1.000
_cell.length_b   1.000
_cell.length_c   1.000
_cell.angle_alpha   90.00
_cell.angle_beta   90.00
_cell.angle_gamma   90.00
#
_symmetry.space_group_name_H-M   'P 1'
#
loop_
_entity.id
_entity.type
_entity.pdbx_description
1 polymer ?
#
loop_
_entity_poly.entity_id
_entity_poly.type
_entity_poly.pdbx_seq_one_letter_code
_entity_poly.pdbx_strand_id
1 'polypeptide(L)'
;ELAQSKCCFPSGGFANFWLHNEMLQVDGKKMSKSLGNFFTVRDLIDKGIPGEVIRFVFLSTHYRKPMDWTLDKANQADIIIRRWYDKCRNIKNATKPSSEAIELLSDDLNTPGVVALLHKHFQNKNFVQLKTDANLVGLMTPEFNDWSFNFDLSKFEVALTEVRSEAMITRNFDRLDDLKDKLSKAGVEVQMTKDSIKLIPTLKFDLAKLEHIL
;
A
#
# COMPACT_ATOMS: atom_id res chain seq x y z
N GLU A 1 25.25 21.27 11.14
CA GLU A 1 24.05 22.07 11.52
C GLU A 1 24.18 22.68 12.90
N LEU A 2 24.55 21.93 13.96
CA LEU A 2 24.72 22.47 15.31
C LEU A 2 25.73 23.61 15.35
N ALA A 3 26.87 23.47 14.70
CA ALA A 3 27.89 24.50 14.62
C ALA A 3 27.38 25.75 13.89
N GLN A 4 26.68 25.57 12.76
CA GLN A 4 26.06 26.68 12.01
C GLN A 4 25.01 27.42 12.85
N SER A 5 24.11 26.70 13.53
CA SER A 5 23.11 27.31 14.41
C SER A 5 23.73 28.07 15.55
N LYS A 6 24.74 27.51 16.21
CA LYS A 6 25.44 28.20 17.33
C LYS A 6 26.25 29.41 16.88
N CYS A 7 26.76 29.41 15.66
CA CYS A 7 27.40 30.64 15.12
C CYS A 7 26.40 31.76 14.89
N CYS A 8 25.18 31.46 14.46
CA CYS A 8 24.14 32.48 14.24
C CYS A 8 23.42 32.89 15.55
N PHE A 9 23.21 31.92 16.44
CA PHE A 9 22.45 32.09 17.69
C PHE A 9 23.23 31.51 18.87
N PRO A 10 24.28 32.18 19.36
CA PRO A 10 25.18 31.64 20.38
C PRO A 10 24.50 31.25 21.69
N SER A 11 23.47 32.00 22.09
CA SER A 11 22.70 31.81 23.34
C SER A 11 21.45 30.92 23.14
N GLY A 12 21.13 30.53 21.91
CA GLY A 12 19.95 29.70 21.60
C GLY A 12 20.16 28.21 21.90
N GLY A 13 19.10 27.53 22.33
CA GLY A 13 19.03 26.09 22.30
C GLY A 13 18.96 25.62 20.84
N PHE A 14 19.31 24.35 20.57
CA PHE A 14 19.18 23.75 19.22
C PHE A 14 18.15 22.64 19.19
N ALA A 15 18.42 21.52 19.83
CA ALA A 15 17.48 20.38 19.88
C ALA A 15 17.62 19.66 21.22
N ASN A 16 16.47 19.28 21.79
CA ASN A 16 16.42 18.41 22.97
C ASN A 16 16.53 16.94 22.60
N PHE A 17 16.04 16.58 21.40
CA PHE A 17 16.05 15.20 20.90
C PHE A 17 16.65 15.17 19.49
N TRP A 18 17.44 14.13 19.23
CA TRP A 18 18.11 13.91 17.95
C TRP A 18 17.61 12.62 17.35
N LEU A 19 17.09 12.70 16.11
CA LEU A 19 16.65 11.58 15.34
C LEU A 19 17.42 11.54 14.02
N HIS A 20 18.09 10.44 13.74
CA HIS A 20 18.87 10.27 12.52
C HIS A 20 18.24 9.14 11.66
N ASN A 21 17.79 9.50 10.47
CA ASN A 21 17.30 8.56 9.49
C ASN A 21 18.46 7.95 8.70
N GLU A 22 18.27 6.71 8.26
CA GLU A 22 19.16 6.06 7.32
C GLU A 22 18.90 6.53 5.87
N MET A 23 19.77 6.17 4.96
CA MET A 23 19.72 6.62 3.56
C MET A 23 18.59 5.94 2.78
N LEU A 24 18.02 6.71 1.85
CA LEU A 24 17.08 6.22 0.87
C LEU A 24 17.83 5.60 -0.31
N GLN A 25 17.40 4.41 -0.71
CA GLN A 25 17.83 3.71 -1.91
C GLN A 25 16.70 3.63 -2.93
N VAL A 26 17.06 3.46 -4.18
CA VAL A 26 16.15 3.23 -5.31
C VAL A 26 16.70 2.08 -6.13
N ASP A 27 15.92 0.99 -6.23
CA ASP A 27 16.32 -0.24 -6.91
C ASP A 27 17.70 -0.75 -6.45
N GLY A 28 17.90 -0.78 -5.12
CA GLY A 28 19.14 -1.24 -4.47
C GLY A 28 20.35 -0.30 -4.58
N LYS A 29 20.18 0.89 -5.16
CA LYS A 29 21.23 1.88 -5.32
C LYS A 29 20.95 3.14 -4.51
N LYS A 30 22.00 3.79 -4.00
CA LYS A 30 21.86 5.08 -3.33
C LYS A 30 21.16 6.08 -4.26
N MET A 31 20.11 6.75 -3.77
CA MET A 31 19.47 7.82 -4.53
C MET A 31 20.42 8.99 -4.71
N SER A 32 20.68 9.40 -5.94
CA SER A 32 21.49 10.58 -6.24
C SER A 32 21.15 11.19 -7.61
N LYS A 33 21.34 12.51 -7.74
CA LYS A 33 21.14 13.22 -9.01
C LYS A 33 22.08 12.74 -10.10
N SER A 34 23.32 12.40 -9.76
CA SER A 34 24.34 11.94 -10.71
C SER A 34 24.01 10.55 -11.31
N LEU A 35 23.25 9.72 -10.60
CA LEU A 35 22.82 8.41 -11.09
C LEU A 35 21.49 8.46 -11.86
N GLY A 36 20.86 9.64 -11.93
CA GLY A 36 19.57 9.81 -12.63
C GLY A 36 18.38 9.10 -11.97
N ASN A 37 18.57 8.55 -10.75
CA ASN A 37 17.52 7.84 -10.00
C ASN A 37 16.92 8.70 -8.88
N PHE A 38 17.10 10.03 -8.95
CA PHE A 38 16.55 10.97 -7.99
C PHE A 38 15.11 11.34 -8.38
N PHE A 39 14.19 11.23 -7.43
CA PHE A 39 12.81 11.71 -7.54
C PHE A 39 12.30 12.18 -6.18
N THR A 40 11.31 13.02 -6.20
CA THR A 40 10.62 13.53 -5.00
C THR A 40 9.33 12.75 -4.76
N VAL A 41 8.73 12.91 -3.56
CA VAL A 41 7.37 12.42 -3.28
C VAL A 41 6.37 13.00 -4.29
N ARG A 42 6.55 14.27 -4.69
CA ARG A 42 5.70 14.91 -5.69
C ARG A 42 5.75 14.19 -7.04
N ASP A 43 6.94 13.82 -7.49
CA ASP A 43 7.09 13.07 -8.74
C ASP A 43 6.37 11.71 -8.72
N LEU A 44 6.33 11.05 -7.55
CA LEU A 44 5.59 9.81 -7.38
C LEU A 44 4.07 10.03 -7.43
N ILE A 45 3.58 11.09 -6.78
CA ILE A 45 2.16 11.47 -6.79
C ILE A 45 1.74 11.85 -8.23
N ASP A 46 2.54 12.62 -8.93
CA ASP A 46 2.27 13.03 -10.31
C ASP A 46 2.30 11.83 -11.29
N LYS A 47 2.97 10.74 -10.93
CA LYS A 47 2.91 9.44 -11.62
C LYS A 47 1.70 8.59 -11.21
N GLY A 48 0.79 9.11 -10.39
CA GLY A 48 -0.42 8.43 -9.96
C GLY A 48 -0.24 7.47 -8.78
N ILE A 49 0.91 7.49 -8.07
CA ILE A 49 1.11 6.66 -6.89
C ILE A 49 0.46 7.36 -5.69
N PRO A 50 -0.54 6.75 -5.02
CA PRO A 50 -1.21 7.37 -3.89
C PRO A 50 -0.26 7.63 -2.73
N GLY A 51 -0.42 8.77 -2.05
CA GLY A 51 0.43 9.15 -0.91
C GLY A 51 0.42 8.12 0.24
N GLU A 52 -0.70 7.44 0.42
CA GLU A 52 -0.84 6.38 1.41
C GLU A 52 -0.01 5.14 1.07
N VAL A 53 0.07 4.79 -0.23
CA VAL A 53 0.95 3.71 -0.70
C VAL A 53 2.41 4.06 -0.43
N ILE A 54 2.80 5.30 -0.72
CA ILE A 54 4.15 5.79 -0.43
C ILE A 54 4.42 5.68 1.08
N ARG A 55 3.49 6.15 1.93
CA ARG A 55 3.59 6.06 3.39
C ARG A 55 3.74 4.61 3.86
N PHE A 56 2.95 3.67 3.33
CA PHE A 56 3.02 2.27 3.71
C PHE A 56 4.41 1.67 3.42
N VAL A 57 4.98 1.95 2.23
CA VAL A 57 6.32 1.48 1.87
C VAL A 57 7.37 2.01 2.86
N PHE A 58 7.28 3.29 3.24
CA PHE A 58 8.19 3.86 4.24
C PHE A 58 8.01 3.23 5.62
N LEU A 59 6.77 3.05 6.10
CA LEU A 59 6.48 2.42 7.39
C LEU A 59 6.92 0.96 7.47
N SER A 60 7.06 0.28 6.33
CA SER A 60 7.51 -1.12 6.26
C SER A 60 9.01 -1.29 6.54
N THR A 61 9.76 -0.20 6.65
CA THR A 61 11.19 -0.23 7.00
C THR A 61 11.44 0.67 8.21
N HIS A 62 12.21 0.17 9.18
CA HIS A 62 12.58 0.97 10.35
C HIS A 62 13.45 2.17 9.92
N TYR A 63 13.21 3.36 10.46
CA TYR A 63 13.87 4.60 10.05
C TYR A 63 15.41 4.59 10.16
N ARG A 64 15.98 3.71 11.01
CA ARG A 64 17.43 3.51 11.15
C ARG A 64 18.00 2.48 10.17
N LYS A 65 17.20 1.94 9.25
CA LYS A 65 17.65 1.00 8.23
C LYS A 65 17.50 1.62 6.85
N PRO A 66 18.40 1.28 5.90
CA PRO A 66 18.25 1.75 4.53
C PRO A 66 16.88 1.35 3.97
N MET A 67 16.12 2.34 3.51
CA MET A 67 14.84 2.10 2.84
C MET A 67 15.08 2.08 1.35
N ASP A 68 14.77 0.96 0.72
CA ASP A 68 14.87 0.77 -0.71
C ASP A 68 13.48 0.91 -1.35
N TRP A 69 13.29 1.96 -2.11
CA TRP A 69 12.09 2.19 -2.91
C TRP A 69 12.16 1.39 -4.20
N THR A 70 11.16 0.55 -4.44
CA THR A 70 10.93 -0.12 -5.72
C THR A 70 9.46 -0.01 -6.12
N LEU A 71 9.20 -0.01 -7.42
CA LEU A 71 7.82 0.00 -7.93
C LEU A 71 7.05 -1.27 -7.50
N ASP A 72 7.74 -2.40 -7.37
CA ASP A 72 7.13 -3.65 -6.91
C ASP A 72 6.65 -3.56 -5.45
N LYS A 73 7.42 -2.92 -4.56
CA LYS A 73 6.97 -2.65 -3.18
C LYS A 73 5.75 -1.73 -3.17
N ALA A 74 5.73 -0.70 -4.02
CA ALA A 74 4.58 0.18 -4.14
C ALA A 74 3.33 -0.57 -4.66
N ASN A 75 3.47 -1.43 -5.67
CA ASN A 75 2.38 -2.26 -6.16
C ASN A 75 1.85 -3.22 -5.07
N GLN A 76 2.73 -3.87 -4.32
CA GLN A 76 2.34 -4.75 -3.22
C GLN A 76 1.62 -3.98 -2.11
N ALA A 77 2.13 -2.80 -1.74
CA ALA A 77 1.48 -1.93 -0.75
C ALA A 77 0.08 -1.50 -1.20
N ASP A 78 -0.08 -1.12 -2.46
CA ASP A 78 -1.36 -0.75 -3.06
C ASP A 78 -2.38 -1.88 -2.93
N ILE A 79 -2.03 -3.09 -3.33
CA ILE A 79 -2.90 -4.26 -3.23
C ILE A 79 -3.31 -4.54 -1.77
N ILE A 80 -2.35 -4.46 -0.84
CA ILE A 80 -2.60 -4.71 0.58
C ILE A 80 -3.58 -3.68 1.13
N ILE A 81 -3.33 -2.41 0.91
CA ILE A 81 -4.17 -1.31 1.43
C ILE A 81 -5.58 -1.41 0.86
N ARG A 82 -5.73 -1.70 -0.43
CA ARG A 82 -7.05 -1.90 -1.07
C ARG A 82 -7.83 -3.02 -0.44
N ARG A 83 -7.18 -4.17 -0.17
CA ARG A 83 -7.82 -5.29 0.54
C ARG A 83 -8.30 -4.90 1.93
N TRP A 84 -7.52 -4.08 2.64
CA TRP A 84 -7.91 -3.59 3.96
C TRP A 84 -9.09 -2.64 3.87
N TYR A 85 -9.07 -1.68 2.92
CA TYR A 85 -10.20 -0.77 2.69
C TYR A 85 -11.50 -1.53 2.37
N ASP A 86 -11.43 -2.53 1.51
CA ASP A 86 -12.59 -3.35 1.17
C ASP A 86 -13.26 -3.97 2.40
N LYS A 87 -12.48 -4.54 3.31
CA LYS A 87 -12.97 -5.17 4.53
C LYS A 87 -13.39 -4.16 5.61
N CYS A 88 -12.80 -2.97 5.60
CA CYS A 88 -13.01 -1.96 6.63
C CYS A 88 -13.97 -0.83 6.23
N ARG A 89 -14.53 -0.86 5.01
CA ARG A 89 -15.36 0.24 4.45
C ARG A 89 -16.45 0.72 5.41
N ASN A 90 -17.20 -0.20 6.02
CA ASN A 90 -18.31 0.10 6.91
C ASN A 90 -17.98 -0.13 8.40
N ILE A 91 -16.69 -0.30 8.72
CA ILE A 91 -16.24 -0.54 10.07
C ILE A 91 -15.96 0.80 10.76
N LYS A 92 -16.51 0.98 11.95
CA LYS A 92 -16.14 2.09 12.84
C LYS A 92 -14.85 1.75 13.59
N ASN A 93 -14.03 2.78 13.84
CA ASN A 93 -12.82 2.60 14.66
C ASN A 93 -13.19 2.15 16.08
N ALA A 94 -12.27 1.43 16.73
CA ALA A 94 -12.30 1.28 18.18
C ALA A 94 -12.09 2.64 18.87
N THR A 95 -12.41 2.71 20.14
CA THR A 95 -12.23 3.95 20.93
C THR A 95 -10.76 4.29 21.18
N LYS A 96 -9.89 3.27 21.15
CA LYS A 96 -8.45 3.42 21.40
C LYS A 96 -7.66 2.45 20.52
N PRO A 97 -6.43 2.84 20.11
CA PRO A 97 -5.47 1.92 19.53
C PRO A 97 -5.15 0.75 20.49
N SER A 98 -4.68 -0.36 19.94
CA SER A 98 -4.24 -1.50 20.76
C SER A 98 -3.01 -1.14 21.59
N SER A 99 -2.87 -1.77 22.77
CA SER A 99 -1.66 -1.63 23.59
C SER A 99 -0.43 -2.13 22.83
N GLU A 100 -0.58 -3.23 22.06
CA GLU A 100 0.49 -3.80 21.24
C GLU A 100 1.01 -2.78 20.20
N ALA A 101 0.13 -2.00 19.56
CA ALA A 101 0.55 -0.94 18.63
C ALA A 101 1.29 0.20 19.33
N ILE A 102 0.82 0.61 20.50
CA ILE A 102 1.47 1.66 21.31
C ILE A 102 2.84 1.19 21.82
N GLU A 103 2.96 -0.04 22.31
CA GLU A 103 4.23 -0.63 22.75
C GLU A 103 5.25 -0.69 21.62
N LEU A 104 4.84 -1.15 20.44
CA LEU A 104 5.71 -1.16 19.24
C LEU A 104 6.19 0.23 18.85
N LEU A 105 5.33 1.25 18.89
CA LEU A 105 5.74 2.63 18.59
C LEU A 105 6.60 3.24 19.70
N SER A 106 6.43 2.78 20.93
CA SER A 106 7.25 3.22 22.07
C SER A 106 8.65 2.58 22.06
N ASP A 107 8.82 1.48 21.31
CA ASP A 107 10.10 0.82 21.08
C ASP A 107 10.77 1.40 19.83
N ASP A 108 11.37 2.58 19.98
CA ASP A 108 12.13 3.30 18.95
C ASP A 108 11.39 3.43 17.60
N LEU A 109 10.08 3.72 17.65
CA LEU A 109 9.21 3.84 16.48
C LEU A 109 9.26 2.61 15.56
N ASN A 110 9.08 1.42 16.12
CA ASN A 110 9.08 0.16 15.40
C ASN A 110 7.86 0.05 14.46
N THR A 111 7.83 0.88 13.43
CA THR A 111 6.75 0.90 12.43
C THR A 111 6.65 -0.41 11.64
N PRO A 112 7.73 -1.14 11.30
CA PRO A 112 7.60 -2.47 10.69
C PRO A 112 6.85 -3.46 11.58
N GLY A 113 7.05 -3.39 12.90
CA GLY A 113 6.30 -4.18 13.87
C GLY A 113 4.80 -3.85 13.82
N VAL A 114 4.46 -2.56 13.73
CA VAL A 114 3.05 -2.14 13.56
C VAL A 114 2.47 -2.66 12.25
N VAL A 115 3.19 -2.58 11.13
CA VAL A 115 2.72 -3.13 9.85
C VAL A 115 2.48 -4.65 9.97
N ALA A 116 3.36 -5.39 10.64
CA ALA A 116 3.16 -6.82 10.90
C ALA A 116 1.91 -7.07 11.77
N LEU A 117 1.67 -6.24 12.79
CA LEU A 117 0.47 -6.30 13.62
C LEU A 117 -0.81 -6.05 12.79
N LEU A 118 -0.79 -5.07 11.88
CA LEU A 118 -1.92 -4.82 10.98
C LEU A 118 -2.23 -6.04 10.10
N HIS A 119 -1.23 -6.72 9.57
CA HIS A 119 -1.41 -7.99 8.85
C HIS A 119 -2.02 -9.08 9.74
N LYS A 120 -1.58 -9.20 11.00
CA LYS A 120 -2.14 -10.14 11.99
C LYS A 120 -3.61 -9.85 12.27
N HIS A 121 -3.99 -8.57 12.43
CA HIS A 121 -5.39 -8.18 12.59
C HIS A 121 -6.24 -8.55 11.36
N PHE A 122 -5.72 -8.31 10.15
CA PHE A 122 -6.41 -8.69 8.92
C PHE A 122 -6.64 -10.21 8.82
N GLN A 123 -5.61 -11.02 9.09
CA GLN A 123 -5.69 -12.48 9.07
C GLN A 123 -6.71 -13.01 10.10
N ASN A 124 -6.74 -12.41 11.29
CA ASN A 124 -7.64 -12.76 12.36
C ASN A 124 -9.05 -12.17 12.20
N LYS A 125 -9.33 -11.46 11.08
CA LYS A 125 -10.59 -10.77 10.81
C LYS A 125 -10.96 -9.71 11.87
N ASN A 126 -9.99 -9.20 12.61
CA ASN A 126 -10.19 -8.12 13.59
C ASN A 126 -10.13 -6.75 12.88
N PHE A 127 -11.12 -6.47 12.04
CA PHE A 127 -11.14 -5.29 11.18
C PHE A 127 -11.34 -3.97 11.94
N VAL A 128 -11.96 -4.01 13.11
CA VAL A 128 -12.10 -2.83 13.97
C VAL A 128 -10.73 -2.35 14.44
N GLN A 129 -9.91 -3.27 14.97
CA GLN A 129 -8.59 -2.93 15.46
C GLN A 129 -7.62 -2.66 14.31
N LEU A 130 -7.73 -3.40 13.20
CA LEU A 130 -6.97 -3.12 11.98
C LEU A 130 -7.12 -1.66 11.56
N LYS A 131 -8.37 -1.17 11.42
CA LYS A 131 -8.64 0.21 10.99
C LYS A 131 -8.13 1.22 12.01
N THR A 132 -8.31 0.95 13.30
CA THR A 132 -7.91 1.86 14.38
C THR A 132 -6.40 2.01 14.45
N ASP A 133 -5.65 0.90 14.43
CA ASP A 133 -4.20 0.91 14.51
C ASP A 133 -3.56 1.42 13.20
N ALA A 134 -4.20 1.18 12.06
CA ALA A 134 -3.79 1.77 10.78
C ALA A 134 -3.93 3.30 10.80
N ASN A 135 -5.05 3.83 11.36
CA ASN A 135 -5.23 5.28 11.51
C ASN A 135 -4.16 5.91 12.40
N LEU A 136 -3.70 5.22 13.45
CA LEU A 136 -2.65 5.69 14.36
C LEU A 136 -1.36 6.02 13.59
N VAL A 137 -1.03 5.25 12.56
CA VAL A 137 0.16 5.47 11.72
C VAL A 137 -0.14 6.23 10.42
N GLY A 138 -1.34 6.83 10.32
CA GLY A 138 -1.75 7.64 9.18
C GLY A 138 -2.05 6.83 7.93
N LEU A 139 -2.52 5.57 8.09
CA LEU A 139 -3.08 4.75 7.04
C LEU A 139 -4.60 4.65 7.22
N MET A 140 -5.33 4.46 6.14
CA MET A 140 -6.80 4.31 6.13
C MET A 140 -7.55 5.47 6.79
N THR A 141 -6.96 6.66 6.76
CA THR A 141 -7.60 7.87 7.28
C THR A 141 -8.69 8.36 6.32
N PRO A 142 -9.71 9.10 6.82
CA PRO A 142 -10.80 9.59 5.97
C PRO A 142 -10.34 10.42 4.77
N GLU A 143 -9.22 11.13 4.89
CA GLU A 143 -8.68 11.99 3.84
C GLU A 143 -8.20 11.19 2.61
N PHE A 144 -7.92 9.89 2.77
CA PHE A 144 -7.43 9.04 1.69
C PHE A 144 -8.52 8.22 1.01
N ASN A 145 -9.79 8.33 1.41
CA ASN A 145 -10.88 7.54 0.82
C ASN A 145 -11.12 7.80 -0.69
N ASP A 146 -10.70 8.95 -1.22
CA ASP A 146 -11.02 9.36 -2.59
C ASP A 146 -10.25 8.59 -3.68
N TRP A 147 -9.12 7.96 -3.35
CA TRP A 147 -8.39 7.18 -4.33
C TRP A 147 -8.83 5.71 -4.40
N SER A 148 -9.65 5.27 -3.46
CA SER A 148 -10.20 3.92 -3.43
C SER A 148 -11.44 3.79 -4.32
N PHE A 149 -11.29 3.86 -5.66
CA PHE A 149 -11.98 3.01 -6.61
C PHE A 149 -13.49 3.13 -6.77
N ASN A 150 -13.92 3.93 -7.70
CA ASN A 150 -15.22 3.84 -8.35
C ASN A 150 -15.10 3.21 -9.76
N PHE A 151 -14.22 2.21 -9.95
CA PHE A 151 -14.26 1.46 -11.19
C PHE A 151 -15.23 0.30 -11.02
N ASP A 152 -16.32 0.34 -11.79
CA ASP A 152 -17.27 -0.76 -11.87
C ASP A 152 -16.66 -1.89 -12.72
N LEU A 153 -16.09 -2.88 -12.06
CA LEU A 153 -15.54 -4.08 -12.68
C LEU A 153 -16.52 -5.26 -12.64
N SER A 154 -17.77 -5.04 -12.21
CA SER A 154 -18.78 -6.10 -12.04
C SER A 154 -19.03 -6.90 -13.32
N LYS A 155 -18.98 -6.26 -14.48
CA LYS A 155 -19.11 -6.95 -15.79
C LYS A 155 -18.04 -8.02 -15.98
N PHE A 156 -16.80 -7.72 -15.59
CA PHE A 156 -15.69 -8.66 -15.72
C PHE A 156 -15.73 -9.75 -14.65
N GLU A 157 -16.23 -9.46 -13.44
CA GLU A 157 -16.47 -10.45 -12.39
C GLU A 157 -17.54 -11.48 -12.83
N VAL A 158 -18.62 -11.01 -13.44
CA VAL A 158 -19.66 -11.88 -14.03
C VAL A 158 -19.07 -12.73 -15.14
N ALA A 159 -18.39 -12.11 -16.12
CA ALA A 159 -17.77 -12.84 -17.25
C ALA A 159 -16.77 -13.92 -16.77
N LEU A 160 -15.92 -13.59 -15.78
CA LEU A 160 -15.00 -14.58 -15.19
C LEU A 160 -15.74 -15.72 -14.48
N THR A 161 -16.86 -15.42 -13.82
CA THR A 161 -17.67 -16.43 -13.13
C THR A 161 -18.31 -17.40 -14.13
N GLU A 162 -18.83 -16.88 -15.24
CA GLU A 162 -19.39 -17.70 -16.33
C GLU A 162 -18.32 -18.59 -16.98
N VAL A 163 -17.19 -17.97 -17.40
CA VAL A 163 -16.08 -18.70 -18.03
C VAL A 163 -15.50 -19.75 -17.08
N ARG A 164 -15.40 -19.48 -15.78
CA ARG A 164 -14.99 -20.45 -14.77
C ARG A 164 -15.95 -21.62 -14.67
N SER A 165 -17.26 -21.34 -14.65
CA SER A 165 -18.30 -22.39 -14.57
C SER A 165 -18.25 -23.30 -15.78
N GLU A 166 -18.09 -22.73 -16.97
CA GLU A 166 -17.88 -23.47 -18.23
C GLU A 166 -16.60 -24.34 -18.19
N ALA A 167 -15.48 -23.76 -17.72
CA ALA A 167 -14.20 -24.46 -17.58
C ALA A 167 -14.27 -25.65 -16.61
N MET A 168 -15.04 -25.52 -15.52
CA MET A 168 -15.24 -26.62 -14.57
C MET A 168 -16.04 -27.79 -15.17
N ILE A 169 -16.98 -27.51 -16.08
CA ILE A 169 -17.79 -28.54 -16.78
C ILE A 169 -16.97 -29.19 -17.88
N THR A 170 -16.33 -28.40 -18.73
CA THR A 170 -15.61 -28.87 -19.94
C THR A 170 -14.21 -29.38 -19.65
N ARG A 171 -13.65 -29.07 -18.47
CA ARG A 171 -12.25 -29.26 -18.07
C ARG A 171 -11.24 -28.56 -18.98
N ASN A 172 -11.67 -27.55 -19.72
CA ASN A 172 -10.81 -26.67 -20.54
C ASN A 172 -10.73 -25.31 -19.88
N PHE A 173 -9.52 -24.89 -19.48
CA PHE A 173 -9.25 -23.63 -18.76
C PHE A 173 -8.62 -22.56 -19.65
N ASP A 174 -8.36 -22.82 -20.92
CA ASP A 174 -7.64 -21.89 -21.82
C ASP A 174 -8.30 -20.50 -21.88
N ARG A 175 -9.63 -20.47 -21.99
CA ARG A 175 -10.40 -19.21 -22.04
C ARG A 175 -10.36 -18.45 -20.71
N LEU A 176 -10.37 -19.16 -19.60
CA LEU A 176 -10.26 -18.57 -18.27
C LEU A 176 -8.88 -17.94 -18.05
N ASP A 177 -7.83 -18.64 -18.47
CA ASP A 177 -6.46 -18.17 -18.32
C ASP A 177 -6.14 -17.01 -19.28
N ASP A 178 -6.67 -17.02 -20.51
CA ASP A 178 -6.58 -15.86 -21.43
C ASP A 178 -7.27 -14.62 -20.85
N LEU A 179 -8.46 -14.77 -20.28
CA LEU A 179 -9.18 -13.65 -19.68
C LEU A 179 -8.44 -13.08 -18.44
N LYS A 180 -7.88 -13.94 -17.60
CA LYS A 180 -7.03 -13.53 -16.47
C LYS A 180 -5.78 -12.79 -16.94
N ASP A 181 -5.12 -13.29 -17.97
CA ASP A 181 -3.91 -12.66 -18.52
C ASP A 181 -4.22 -11.28 -19.10
N LYS A 182 -5.31 -11.12 -19.84
CA LYS A 182 -5.78 -9.83 -20.35
C LYS A 182 -6.07 -8.84 -19.21
N LEU A 183 -6.78 -9.27 -18.17
CA LEU A 183 -7.05 -8.44 -17.00
C LEU A 183 -5.75 -8.06 -16.26
N SER A 184 -4.83 -8.99 -16.10
CA SER A 184 -3.52 -8.72 -15.50
C SER A 184 -2.72 -7.69 -16.32
N LYS A 185 -2.72 -7.80 -17.66
CA LYS A 185 -2.10 -6.81 -18.56
C LYS A 185 -2.77 -5.44 -18.52
N ALA A 186 -4.06 -5.39 -18.19
CA ALA A 186 -4.78 -4.14 -17.92
C ALA A 186 -4.56 -3.60 -16.50
N GLY A 187 -3.71 -4.24 -15.70
CA GLY A 187 -3.41 -3.82 -14.34
C GLY A 187 -4.49 -4.19 -13.31
N VAL A 188 -5.24 -5.26 -13.55
CA VAL A 188 -6.24 -5.78 -12.61
C VAL A 188 -5.76 -7.09 -12.01
N GLU A 189 -5.66 -7.15 -10.67
CA GLU A 189 -5.41 -8.41 -9.95
C GLU A 189 -6.70 -9.19 -9.82
N VAL A 190 -6.67 -10.47 -10.23
CA VAL A 190 -7.80 -11.39 -10.14
C VAL A 190 -7.65 -12.27 -8.89
N GLN A 191 -8.49 -12.05 -7.90
CA GLN A 191 -8.56 -12.90 -6.70
C GLN A 191 -9.71 -13.89 -6.84
N MET A 192 -9.38 -15.18 -6.87
CA MET A 192 -10.37 -16.24 -6.97
C MET A 192 -10.35 -17.10 -5.71
N THR A 193 -11.50 -17.19 -5.06
CA THR A 193 -11.76 -18.16 -3.98
C THR A 193 -12.67 -19.27 -4.49
N LYS A 194 -12.96 -20.25 -3.64
CA LYS A 194 -13.88 -21.33 -4.01
C LYS A 194 -15.25 -20.79 -4.42
N ASP A 195 -15.73 -19.75 -3.73
CA ASP A 195 -17.11 -19.28 -3.83
C ASP A 195 -17.25 -17.86 -4.44
N SER A 196 -16.13 -17.17 -4.72
CA SER A 196 -16.17 -15.80 -5.23
C SER A 196 -14.98 -15.45 -6.12
N ILE A 197 -15.22 -14.53 -7.04
CA ILE A 197 -14.19 -13.86 -7.84
C ILE A 197 -14.23 -12.38 -7.47
N LYS A 198 -13.06 -11.78 -7.27
CA LYS A 198 -12.92 -10.37 -6.99
C LYS A 198 -11.80 -9.78 -7.82
N LEU A 199 -12.06 -8.62 -8.40
CA LEU A 199 -11.13 -7.85 -9.21
C LEU A 199 -10.63 -6.64 -8.44
N ILE A 200 -9.30 -6.48 -8.38
CA ILE A 200 -8.66 -5.38 -7.68
C ILE A 200 -7.78 -4.61 -8.67
N PRO A 201 -8.13 -3.36 -9.03
CA PRO A 201 -7.24 -2.51 -9.80
C PRO A 201 -5.92 -2.29 -9.07
N THR A 202 -4.82 -2.27 -9.80
CA THR A 202 -3.47 -1.98 -9.27
C THR A 202 -3.01 -0.59 -9.74
N LEU A 203 -1.83 -0.14 -9.29
CA LEU A 203 -1.23 1.11 -9.78
C LEU A 203 -0.96 1.12 -11.30
N LYS A 204 -0.95 -0.05 -11.93
CA LYS A 204 -0.79 -0.20 -13.40
C LYS A 204 -2.13 -0.25 -14.12
N PHE A 205 -3.24 0.03 -13.44
CA PHE A 205 -4.58 -0.05 -13.99
C PHE A 205 -4.76 0.92 -15.16
N ASP A 206 -5.21 0.38 -16.28
CA ASP A 206 -5.43 1.12 -17.53
C ASP A 206 -6.83 0.78 -18.06
N LEU A 207 -7.73 1.74 -17.90
CA LEU A 207 -9.13 1.59 -18.30
C LEU A 207 -9.27 1.34 -19.82
N ALA A 208 -8.44 2.00 -20.66
CA ALA A 208 -8.51 1.84 -22.10
C ALA A 208 -8.21 0.40 -22.54
N LYS A 209 -7.36 -0.32 -21.81
CA LYS A 209 -7.10 -1.74 -22.09
C LYS A 209 -8.24 -2.66 -21.70
N LEU A 210 -9.13 -2.23 -20.79
CA LEU A 210 -10.31 -3.02 -20.41
C LEU A 210 -11.41 -2.99 -21.47
N GLU A 211 -11.57 -1.89 -22.19
CA GLU A 211 -12.67 -1.68 -23.17
C GLU A 211 -12.65 -2.71 -24.32
N HIS A 212 -11.53 -3.40 -24.52
CA HIS A 212 -11.33 -4.38 -25.59
C HIS A 212 -11.26 -5.84 -25.10
N ILE A 213 -11.57 -6.10 -23.83
CA ILE A 213 -11.41 -7.46 -23.23
C ILE A 213 -12.67 -8.32 -23.37
N LEU A 214 -13.86 -7.72 -23.32
CA LEU A 214 -15.16 -8.40 -23.40
C LEU A 214 -15.79 -8.20 -24.78
#